data_48fced35f37983ad3aff3c5c78addd27
#
_entry.id   48fced35f37983ad3aff3c5c78addd27
#
_cell.length_a   1.000
_cell.length_b   1.000
_cell.length_c   1.000
_cell.angle_alpha   90.00
_cell.angle_beta   90.00
_cell.angle_gamma   90.00
#
_symmetry.space_group_name_H-M   'P 1'
#
loop_
_entity.id
_entity.type
_entity.pdbx_description
1 polymer ?
#
loop_
_entity_poly.entity_id
_entity_poly.type
_entity_poly.pdbx_seq_one_letter_code
_entity_poly.pdbx_strand_id
1 'polypeptide(L)'
;MSVRKYYQPEYETMAVEDIKKLQSEKLVKQVKHVYDNVPHYRAKMDAKGVTPDDIKSIDDLYKLPFLEKSDLRDTYPYGILAKPLSECVRIHSTSGTTGKRVIAYYTQHDIDLWEDCCARALVAVGADENDIVQVSYVY
;
A
#
# COMPACT_ATOMS: atom_id res chain seq x y z
N MET A 1 12.29 20.69 -26.38
CA MET A 1 12.67 20.17 -25.04
C MET A 1 12.46 18.67 -25.06
N SER A 2 13.40 17.86 -24.56
CA SER A 2 13.22 16.41 -24.47
C SER A 2 12.24 16.13 -23.32
N VAL A 3 11.06 15.62 -23.61
CA VAL A 3 10.12 15.17 -22.58
C VAL A 3 10.76 14.02 -21.83
N ARG A 4 10.83 14.12 -20.51
CA ARG A 4 11.33 13.06 -19.66
C ARG A 4 10.39 11.86 -19.79
N LYS A 5 10.91 10.75 -20.30
CA LYS A 5 10.08 9.59 -20.62
C LYS A 5 9.75 8.74 -19.38
N TYR A 6 10.67 8.68 -18.42
CA TYR A 6 10.56 7.89 -17.20
C TYR A 6 11.02 8.70 -15.99
N TYR A 7 10.37 8.52 -14.85
CA TYR A 7 10.80 9.07 -13.57
C TYR A 7 11.85 8.18 -12.90
N GLN A 8 11.57 6.87 -12.86
CA GLN A 8 12.44 5.83 -12.31
C GLN A 8 12.62 4.70 -13.35
N PRO A 9 13.52 4.90 -14.36
CA PRO A 9 13.68 3.94 -15.45
C PRO A 9 13.91 2.50 -15.00
N GLU A 10 14.61 2.30 -13.88
CA GLU A 10 14.95 0.99 -13.33
C GLU A 10 13.70 0.19 -12.91
N TYR A 11 12.62 0.85 -12.53
CA TYR A 11 11.33 0.20 -12.24
C TYR A 11 10.41 0.17 -13.45
N GLU A 12 10.35 1.27 -14.19
CA GLU A 12 9.38 1.46 -15.27
C GLU A 12 9.70 0.67 -16.55
N THR A 13 10.98 0.26 -16.71
CA THR A 13 11.43 -0.57 -17.84
C THR A 13 11.92 -1.95 -17.40
N MET A 14 11.63 -2.34 -16.16
CA MET A 14 12.05 -3.62 -15.61
C MET A 14 11.44 -4.79 -16.38
N ALA A 15 12.21 -5.85 -16.62
CA ALA A 15 11.70 -7.06 -17.25
C ALA A 15 10.62 -7.73 -16.37
N VAL A 16 9.64 -8.38 -16.98
CA VAL A 16 8.51 -9.00 -16.27
C VAL A 16 8.97 -10.00 -15.20
N GLU A 17 10.01 -10.77 -15.49
CA GLU A 17 10.55 -11.75 -14.54
C GLU A 17 11.18 -11.08 -13.31
N ASP A 18 11.86 -9.96 -13.50
CA ASP A 18 12.42 -9.17 -12.39
C ASP A 18 11.32 -8.49 -11.57
N ILE A 19 10.25 -8.01 -12.21
CA ILE A 19 9.06 -7.49 -11.52
C ILE A 19 8.45 -8.58 -10.63
N LYS A 20 8.24 -9.79 -11.15
CA LYS A 20 7.69 -10.90 -10.37
C LYS A 20 8.57 -11.27 -9.18
N LYS A 21 9.89 -11.27 -9.37
CA LYS A 21 10.85 -11.52 -8.29
C LYS A 21 10.74 -10.45 -7.21
N LEU A 22 10.77 -9.17 -7.59
CA LEU A 22 10.61 -8.04 -6.68
C LEU A 22 9.27 -8.08 -5.92
N GLN A 23 8.17 -8.39 -6.63
CA GLN A 23 6.85 -8.54 -6.03
C GLN A 23 6.82 -9.70 -5.02
N SER A 24 7.46 -10.83 -5.34
CA SER A 24 7.54 -11.99 -4.45
C SER A 24 8.29 -11.66 -3.17
N GLU A 25 9.45 -11.02 -3.28
CA GLU A 25 10.24 -10.59 -2.12
C GLU A 25 9.47 -9.61 -1.21
N LYS A 26 8.77 -8.64 -1.83
CA LYS A 26 7.93 -7.68 -1.09
C LYS A 26 6.74 -8.34 -0.44
N LEU A 27 6.05 -9.25 -1.14
CA LEU A 27 4.88 -9.97 -0.61
C LEU A 27 5.25 -10.79 0.63
N VAL A 28 6.31 -11.60 0.56
CA VAL A 28 6.75 -12.43 1.70
C VAL A 28 7.05 -11.57 2.92
N LYS A 29 7.76 -10.45 2.75
CA LYS A 29 8.05 -9.50 3.84
C LYS A 29 6.77 -8.87 4.41
N GLN A 30 5.85 -8.44 3.53
CA GLN A 30 4.62 -7.79 3.93
C GLN A 30 3.69 -8.75 4.67
N VAL A 31 3.54 -9.98 4.19
CA VAL A 31 2.70 -11.00 4.86
C VAL A 31 3.21 -11.29 6.25
N LYS A 32 4.52 -11.49 6.40
CA LYS A 32 5.11 -11.67 7.74
C LYS A 32 4.88 -10.46 8.63
N HIS A 33 5.08 -9.25 8.11
CA HIS A 33 4.89 -8.02 8.86
C HIS A 33 3.45 -7.87 9.37
N VAL A 34 2.44 -8.06 8.51
CA VAL A 34 1.04 -7.92 8.93
C VAL A 34 0.60 -9.06 9.85
N TYR A 35 1.08 -10.28 9.64
CA TYR A 35 0.79 -11.40 10.51
C TYR A 35 1.31 -11.16 11.94
N ASP A 36 2.52 -10.64 12.06
CA ASP A 36 3.14 -10.38 13.36
C ASP A 36 2.50 -9.18 14.09
N ASN A 37 2.04 -8.17 13.37
CA ASN A 37 1.66 -6.87 13.94
C ASN A 37 0.16 -6.53 13.88
N VAL A 38 -0.64 -7.25 13.08
CA VAL A 38 -2.08 -6.98 12.91
C VAL A 38 -2.91 -8.19 13.37
N PRO A 39 -3.34 -8.25 14.65
CA PRO A 39 -4.08 -9.38 15.19
C PRO A 39 -5.34 -9.76 14.39
N HIS A 40 -6.05 -8.77 13.87
CA HIS A 40 -7.24 -9.00 13.05
C HIS A 40 -6.91 -9.78 11.76
N TYR A 41 -5.84 -9.40 11.05
CA TYR A 41 -5.44 -10.08 9.83
C TYR A 41 -4.84 -11.47 10.12
N ARG A 42 -4.07 -11.61 11.21
CA ARG A 42 -3.60 -12.90 11.69
C ARG A 42 -4.77 -13.87 11.92
N ALA A 43 -5.80 -13.43 12.64
CA ALA A 43 -6.97 -14.27 12.88
C ALA A 43 -7.66 -14.73 11.58
N LYS A 44 -7.71 -13.88 10.55
CA LYS A 44 -8.25 -14.25 9.23
C LYS A 44 -7.35 -15.28 8.52
N MET A 45 -6.03 -15.15 8.62
CA MET A 45 -5.08 -16.12 8.06
C MET A 45 -5.19 -17.45 8.78
N ASP A 46 -5.20 -17.45 10.11
CA ASP A 46 -5.33 -18.66 10.96
C ASP A 46 -6.64 -19.40 10.67
N ALA A 47 -7.75 -18.67 10.54
CA ALA A 47 -9.06 -19.24 10.18
C ALA A 47 -9.06 -19.91 8.79
N LYS A 48 -8.19 -19.46 7.88
CA LYS A 48 -7.99 -20.05 6.55
C LYS A 48 -6.91 -21.16 6.56
N GLY A 49 -6.25 -21.40 7.68
CA GLY A 49 -5.15 -22.36 7.82
C GLY A 49 -3.89 -21.93 7.07
N VAL A 50 -3.66 -20.62 6.92
CA VAL A 50 -2.52 -20.05 6.18
C VAL A 50 -1.60 -19.32 7.14
N THR A 51 -0.31 -19.63 7.06
CA THR A 51 0.76 -18.97 7.81
C THR A 51 1.68 -18.18 6.89
N PRO A 52 2.54 -17.29 7.39
CA PRO A 52 3.55 -16.64 6.56
C PRO A 52 4.46 -17.59 5.79
N ASP A 53 4.70 -18.81 6.36
CA ASP A 53 5.55 -19.82 5.74
C ASP A 53 4.93 -20.48 4.50
N ASP A 54 3.63 -20.33 4.28
CA ASP A 54 2.92 -20.82 3.10
C ASP A 54 3.03 -19.89 1.89
N ILE A 55 3.57 -18.68 2.10
CA ILE A 55 3.71 -17.64 1.09
C ILE A 55 5.18 -17.50 0.70
N LYS A 56 5.54 -17.99 -0.47
CA LYS A 56 6.92 -18.00 -0.99
C LYS A 56 7.12 -17.07 -2.18
N SER A 57 6.07 -16.77 -2.91
CA SER A 57 6.10 -15.95 -4.11
C SER A 57 4.77 -15.25 -4.37
N ILE A 58 4.76 -14.38 -5.39
CA ILE A 58 3.53 -13.72 -5.83
C ILE A 58 2.45 -14.72 -6.29
N ASP A 59 2.85 -15.91 -6.74
CA ASP A 59 1.93 -16.95 -7.17
C ASP A 59 1.09 -17.52 -6.01
N ASP A 60 1.52 -17.31 -4.77
CA ASP A 60 0.79 -17.74 -3.56
C ASP A 60 -0.24 -16.70 -3.07
N LEU A 61 -0.37 -15.56 -3.74
CA LEU A 61 -1.25 -14.46 -3.32
C LEU A 61 -2.71 -14.92 -3.11
N TYR A 62 -3.20 -15.88 -3.90
CA TYR A 62 -4.56 -16.42 -3.81
C TYR A 62 -4.85 -17.16 -2.48
N LYS A 63 -3.82 -17.56 -1.76
CA LYS A 63 -3.95 -18.21 -0.45
C LYS A 63 -4.37 -17.24 0.64
N LEU A 64 -4.06 -15.96 0.48
CA LEU A 64 -4.33 -14.94 1.48
C LEU A 64 -5.83 -14.62 1.60
N PRO A 65 -6.33 -14.31 2.81
CA PRO A 65 -7.68 -13.80 2.97
C PRO A 65 -7.81 -12.37 2.47
N PHE A 66 -8.99 -12.02 1.94
CA PHE A 66 -9.32 -10.64 1.62
C PHE A 66 -9.63 -9.83 2.89
N LEU A 67 -9.31 -8.53 2.83
CA LEU A 67 -9.88 -7.52 3.73
C LEU A 67 -11.05 -6.83 3.02
N GLU A 68 -12.16 -6.72 3.73
CA GLU A 68 -13.34 -6.00 3.29
C GLU A 68 -13.43 -4.65 4.00
N LYS A 69 -14.29 -3.77 3.48
CA LYS A 69 -14.53 -2.47 4.10
C LYS A 69 -15.13 -2.57 5.51
N SER A 70 -15.86 -3.64 5.78
CA SER A 70 -16.36 -4.02 7.12
C SER A 70 -15.20 -4.25 8.09
N ASP A 71 -14.18 -5.01 7.70
CA ASP A 71 -13.00 -5.24 8.53
C ASP A 71 -12.37 -3.93 9.03
N LEU A 72 -12.25 -2.93 8.11
CA LEU A 72 -11.69 -1.62 8.43
C LEU A 72 -12.55 -0.79 9.39
N ARG A 73 -13.88 -1.00 9.38
CA ARG A 73 -14.81 -0.33 10.28
C ARG A 73 -14.86 -0.99 11.65
N ASP A 74 -14.84 -2.33 11.66
CA ASP A 74 -15.00 -3.12 12.88
C ASP A 74 -13.74 -3.07 13.74
N THR A 75 -12.60 -2.83 13.11
CA THR A 75 -11.29 -2.63 13.77
C THR A 75 -10.97 -1.16 14.07
N TYR A 76 -11.93 -0.24 13.88
CA TYR A 76 -11.74 1.18 14.20
C TYR A 76 -11.39 1.40 15.69
N PRO A 77 -10.48 2.31 16.05
CA PRO A 77 -9.65 3.10 15.13
C PRO A 77 -8.32 2.44 14.77
N TYR A 78 -7.73 1.58 15.60
CA TYR A 78 -6.33 1.16 15.51
C TYR A 78 -6.12 -0.33 15.18
N GLY A 79 -7.19 -1.10 14.98
CA GLY A 79 -7.10 -2.57 14.93
C GLY A 79 -6.37 -3.14 13.71
N ILE A 80 -6.10 -2.32 12.68
CA ILE A 80 -5.29 -2.71 11.51
C ILE A 80 -3.96 -1.95 11.43
N LEU A 81 -3.61 -1.19 12.48
CA LEU A 81 -2.34 -0.47 12.53
C LEU A 81 -1.20 -1.48 12.76
N ALA A 82 -0.27 -1.55 11.82
CA ALA A 82 0.85 -2.47 11.82
C ALA A 82 2.15 -1.87 12.42
N LYS A 83 2.11 -0.60 12.80
CA LYS A 83 3.22 0.15 13.37
C LYS A 83 2.76 0.94 14.60
N PRO A 84 3.63 1.26 15.55
CA PRO A 84 3.30 2.18 16.64
C PRO A 84 2.78 3.51 16.10
N LEU A 85 1.74 4.05 16.74
CA LEU A 85 1.16 5.35 16.33
C LEU A 85 2.19 6.48 16.33
N SER A 86 3.21 6.39 17.19
CA SER A 86 4.33 7.35 17.24
C SER A 86 5.21 7.36 15.99
N GLU A 87 5.15 6.32 15.15
CA GLU A 87 5.84 6.27 13.86
C GLU A 87 4.99 6.83 12.71
N CYS A 88 3.71 7.13 12.97
CA CYS A 88 2.79 7.64 11.95
C CYS A 88 2.91 9.16 11.85
N VAL A 89 3.17 9.66 10.65
CA VAL A 89 3.33 11.10 10.36
C VAL A 89 2.07 11.72 9.76
N ARG A 90 1.14 10.89 9.27
CA ARG A 90 -0.11 11.35 8.64
C ARG A 90 -1.27 10.39 8.92
N ILE A 91 -2.47 10.96 9.05
CA ILE A 91 -3.71 10.22 9.23
C ILE A 91 -4.73 10.74 8.23
N HIS A 92 -5.35 9.83 7.49
CA HIS A 92 -6.49 10.14 6.63
C HIS A 92 -7.75 9.41 7.11
N SER A 93 -8.90 10.01 6.89
CA SER A 93 -10.18 9.35 7.17
C SER A 93 -11.17 9.56 6.03
N THR A 94 -12.04 8.58 5.82
CA THR A 94 -13.21 8.76 4.94
C THR A 94 -14.22 9.68 5.61
N SER A 95 -15.13 10.27 4.82
CA SER A 95 -16.20 11.17 5.33
C SER A 95 -17.15 10.53 6.36
N GLY A 96 -17.26 9.19 6.35
CA GLY A 96 -18.09 8.47 7.30
C GLY A 96 -19.60 8.58 7.05
N THR A 97 -20.02 8.95 5.83
CA THR A 97 -21.45 9.11 5.46
C THR A 97 -22.32 7.89 5.71
N THR A 98 -21.73 6.70 5.79
CA THR A 98 -22.44 5.42 6.00
C THR A 98 -22.17 4.80 7.38
N GLY A 99 -21.79 5.59 8.38
CA GLY A 99 -21.48 5.12 9.75
C GLY A 99 -20.03 5.37 10.17
N LYS A 100 -19.37 4.37 10.79
CA LYS A 100 -17.99 4.51 11.25
C LYS A 100 -17.03 4.85 10.10
N ARG A 101 -16.15 5.80 10.36
CA ARG A 101 -15.10 6.19 9.42
C ARG A 101 -14.08 5.05 9.24
N VAL A 102 -13.48 4.98 8.07
CA VAL A 102 -12.25 4.20 7.85
C VAL A 102 -11.08 5.15 8.04
N ILE A 103 -10.09 4.73 8.82
CA ILE A 103 -8.88 5.51 9.06
C ILE A 103 -7.69 4.79 8.43
N ALA A 104 -6.85 5.55 7.73
CA ALA A 104 -5.57 5.10 7.21
C ALA A 104 -4.45 5.90 7.88
N TYR A 105 -3.42 5.20 8.32
CA TYR A 105 -2.24 5.73 8.98
C TYR A 105 -1.04 5.54 8.08
N TYR A 106 -0.18 6.54 8.01
CA TYR A 106 0.98 6.53 7.14
C TYR A 106 2.24 6.86 7.93
N THR A 107 3.25 6.01 7.81
CA THR A 107 4.62 6.32 8.23
C THR A 107 5.28 7.23 7.20
N GLN A 108 6.46 7.78 7.52
CA GLN A 108 7.22 8.55 6.52
C GLN A 108 7.54 7.71 5.29
N HIS A 109 7.91 6.45 5.47
CA HIS A 109 8.18 5.54 4.36
C HIS A 109 6.96 5.34 3.43
N ASP A 110 5.74 5.27 4.00
CA ASP A 110 4.53 5.17 3.19
C ASP A 110 4.29 6.44 2.36
N ILE A 111 4.59 7.61 2.93
CA ILE A 111 4.49 8.90 2.23
C ILE A 111 5.51 8.97 1.09
N ASP A 112 6.77 8.63 1.35
CA ASP A 112 7.82 8.64 0.34
C ASP A 112 7.47 7.70 -0.84
N LEU A 113 6.97 6.51 -0.54
CA LEU A 113 6.50 5.55 -1.55
C LEU A 113 5.31 6.09 -2.35
N TRP A 114 4.39 6.77 -1.69
CA TRP A 114 3.24 7.39 -2.35
C TRP A 114 3.68 8.53 -3.27
N GLU A 115 4.61 9.38 -2.83
CA GLU A 115 5.19 10.44 -3.65
C GLU A 115 5.86 9.89 -4.90
N ASP A 116 6.67 8.83 -4.79
CA ASP A 116 7.26 8.13 -5.93
C ASP A 116 6.22 7.59 -6.91
N CYS A 117 5.14 6.98 -6.40
CA CYS A 117 4.06 6.49 -7.24
C CYS A 117 3.34 7.62 -8.00
N CYS A 118 3.08 8.75 -7.31
CA CYS A 118 2.46 9.93 -7.93
C CYS A 118 3.39 10.55 -8.98
N ALA A 119 4.67 10.70 -8.68
CA ALA A 119 5.65 11.25 -9.60
C ALA A 119 5.77 10.40 -10.88
N ARG A 120 5.81 9.07 -10.75
CA ARG A 120 5.79 8.17 -11.92
C ARG A 120 4.54 8.34 -12.77
N ALA A 121 3.36 8.44 -12.13
CA ALA A 121 2.10 8.63 -12.83
C ALA A 121 2.07 9.97 -13.59
N LEU A 122 2.54 11.06 -12.98
CA LEU A 122 2.59 12.39 -13.60
C LEU A 122 3.58 12.42 -14.78
N VAL A 123 4.78 11.88 -14.60
CA VAL A 123 5.79 11.82 -15.68
C VAL A 123 5.30 10.94 -16.83
N ALA A 124 4.60 9.84 -16.53
CA ALA A 124 4.04 8.95 -17.55
C ALA A 124 3.00 9.64 -18.45
N VAL A 125 2.28 10.64 -17.94
CA VAL A 125 1.35 11.47 -18.74
C VAL A 125 2.03 12.71 -19.32
N GLY A 126 3.33 12.88 -19.13
CA GLY A 126 4.15 13.91 -19.77
C GLY A 126 4.42 15.14 -18.91
N ALA A 127 4.09 15.13 -17.63
CA ALA A 127 4.39 16.25 -16.74
C ALA A 127 5.90 16.38 -16.48
N ASP A 128 6.37 17.63 -16.41
CA ASP A 128 7.77 17.96 -16.10
C ASP A 128 7.87 19.15 -15.11
N GLU A 129 9.10 19.52 -14.79
CA GLU A 129 9.40 20.61 -13.83
C GLU A 129 8.97 22.01 -14.27
N ASN A 130 8.51 22.20 -15.51
CA ASN A 130 8.02 23.46 -16.05
C ASN A 130 6.49 23.57 -15.98
N ASP A 131 5.80 22.49 -15.65
CA ASP A 131 4.35 22.46 -15.58
C ASP A 131 3.82 23.13 -14.30
N ILE A 132 2.70 23.81 -14.46
CA ILE A 132 1.93 24.37 -13.35
C ILE A 132 0.76 23.42 -13.06
N VAL A 133 0.78 22.83 -11.87
CA VAL A 133 -0.25 21.89 -11.43
C VAL A 133 -1.20 22.57 -10.45
N GLN A 134 -2.48 22.58 -10.78
CA GLN A 134 -3.53 23.02 -9.87
C GLN A 134 -4.15 21.80 -9.18
N VAL A 135 -4.12 21.79 -7.85
CA VAL A 135 -4.82 20.80 -7.04
C VAL A 135 -6.19 21.37 -6.67
N SER A 136 -7.26 20.68 -7.08
CA SER A 136 -8.63 21.09 -6.81
C SER A 136 -9.37 19.95 -6.12
N TYR A 137 -9.45 19.99 -4.79
CA TYR A 137 -10.26 19.06 -3.99
C TYR A 137 -11.48 19.77 -3.42
N VAL A 138 -12.58 19.04 -3.28
CA VAL A 138 -13.72 19.46 -2.49
C VAL A 138 -13.44 19.06 -1.04
N TYR A 139 -13.43 20.06 -0.15
CA TYR A 139 -13.29 19.89 1.30
C TYR A 139 -14.67 19.81 1.97
#